data_a13b39f0947f7eefa444ad32a8320fd8
#
_entry.id   a13b39f0947f7eefa444ad32a8320fd8
#
_cell.length_a   1.000
_cell.length_b   1.000
_cell.length_c   1.000
_cell.angle_alpha   90.00
_cell.angle_beta   90.00
_cell.angle_gamma   90.00
#
_symmetry.space_group_name_H-M   'P 1'
#
loop_
_entity.id
_entity.type
_entity.pdbx_description
1 polymer ?
#
loop_
_entity_poly.entity_id
_entity_poly.type
_entity_poly.pdbx_seq_one_letter_code
_entity_poly.pdbx_strand_id
1 'polypeptide(L)'
;MRTTVVIPTYWGRKKEIGWREGDAVYDHPTPIDEEGTLGRTLESMKILKNKDFKLIILICPTTDEVEKEAQEKVKKIIGEVRLGIETYIFTVDNLREIKEICINRGLNKDVIRLLNLKGYANVRNMCLYASHILSSEVTILIDDDEIFENPDFIDMAKEFIGKRVYGENIYGVAGYYLNKHDEYYDDVNMEPWMTYWDRFGSKAKAFDKIISCGPRIKHTPFAFGGAMVIHKNMYQVVPFDPNITRGEDIDYLINARMFGFHFYLDNKLSIKHLPPKKNHPVWQRFREDIYRFLYERTKIRSQYEVSNMQRVDAEDFDPYPGEFLKDDLEDKIYKTNVLLAIEYLAEGKVEACKESIKNIFISKYEAIPKRDPFTEYRHIQKSWEKLIDFTIQNKMEIRKIVEKNNLSRNEANIDETHYRKVTLEEKKEILKRIDDFQSFTDEELEKLAQISRIKVYKEDEIIFREGEKESSFYIILKGCISVFKYNERNEEIVLGKICSGGVMGETAIVNKNYYVNAKAMEFVELLIIEQVQIEELIKKDLGIAVKLLQMFVDKLSFKLEKTNKLYADYILQTSRLQNMD
;
A
#
# COMPACT_ATOMS: atom_id res chain seq x y z
N MET A 1 -7.88 -1.35 9.98
CA MET A 1 -7.57 -0.45 8.83
C MET A 1 -7.18 -1.31 7.63
N ARG A 2 -7.79 -1.07 6.49
CA ARG A 2 -7.43 -1.75 5.23
C ARG A 2 -6.04 -1.29 4.82
N THR A 3 -5.12 -2.24 4.77
CA THR A 3 -3.70 -1.96 4.55
C THR A 3 -3.25 -2.59 3.24
N THR A 4 -2.41 -1.88 2.50
CA THR A 4 -1.74 -2.41 1.30
C THR A 4 -0.24 -2.20 1.46
N VAL A 5 0.52 -3.26 1.24
CA VAL A 5 1.97 -3.19 1.02
C VAL A 5 2.20 -3.11 -0.48
N VAL A 6 3.00 -2.17 -0.94
CA VAL A 6 3.31 -2.00 -2.36
C VAL A 6 4.81 -2.10 -2.57
N ILE A 7 5.20 -2.99 -3.48
CA ILE A 7 6.59 -3.23 -3.85
C ILE A 7 6.75 -2.92 -5.34
N PRO A 8 7.35 -1.78 -5.71
CA PRO A 8 7.78 -1.55 -7.09
C PRO A 8 9.00 -2.43 -7.39
N THR A 9 9.05 -3.02 -8.59
CA THR A 9 10.17 -3.83 -9.04
C THR A 9 10.59 -3.40 -10.44
N TYR A 10 11.90 -3.19 -10.62
CA TYR A 10 12.46 -2.53 -11.79
C TYR A 10 13.19 -3.53 -12.68
N TRP A 11 12.76 -3.62 -13.96
CA TRP A 11 13.29 -4.60 -14.92
C TRP A 11 13.90 -3.93 -16.14
N GLY A 12 15.15 -4.24 -16.39
CA GLY A 12 15.92 -3.69 -17.51
C GLY A 12 16.17 -4.71 -18.62
N ARG A 13 16.83 -4.24 -19.67
CA ARG A 13 17.32 -5.08 -20.76
C ARG A 13 18.24 -6.18 -20.22
N LYS A 14 18.51 -7.21 -21.03
CA LYS A 14 19.53 -8.23 -20.74
C LYS A 14 20.85 -7.58 -20.40
N LYS A 15 21.60 -8.17 -19.49
CA LYS A 15 22.89 -7.65 -18.99
C LYS A 15 23.88 -7.31 -20.11
N GLU A 16 23.95 -8.14 -21.12
CA GLU A 16 24.84 -7.92 -22.28
C GLU A 16 24.47 -6.69 -23.12
N ILE A 17 23.16 -6.33 -23.15
CA ILE A 17 22.66 -5.17 -23.90
C ILE A 17 22.85 -3.87 -23.09
N GLY A 18 22.63 -3.93 -21.80
CA GLY A 18 22.70 -2.78 -20.89
C GLY A 18 21.69 -1.68 -21.21
N TRP A 19 21.87 -0.54 -20.56
CA TRP A 19 21.03 0.64 -20.73
C TRP A 19 21.26 1.27 -22.13
N ARG A 20 20.17 1.80 -22.74
CA ARG A 20 20.20 2.55 -23.99
C ARG A 20 19.51 3.91 -23.82
N GLU A 21 19.86 4.87 -24.65
CA GLU A 21 19.20 6.16 -24.69
C GLU A 21 17.68 5.98 -24.94
N GLY A 22 16.87 6.65 -24.08
CA GLY A 22 15.41 6.51 -24.05
C GLY A 22 14.87 5.50 -23.03
N ASP A 23 15.71 4.64 -22.46
CA ASP A 23 15.31 3.78 -21.35
C ASP A 23 15.14 4.61 -20.07
N ALA A 24 14.19 4.22 -19.22
CA ALA A 24 14.06 4.84 -17.90
C ALA A 24 15.32 4.58 -17.06
N VAL A 25 15.72 5.58 -16.29
CA VAL A 25 16.93 5.53 -15.46
C VAL A 25 16.53 5.20 -14.03
N TYR A 26 17.08 4.11 -13.50
CA TYR A 26 16.98 3.71 -12.10
C TYR A 26 18.38 3.34 -11.59
N ASP A 27 18.56 3.33 -10.27
CA ASP A 27 19.87 3.05 -9.65
C ASP A 27 20.41 1.67 -10.02
N HIS A 28 19.53 0.65 -10.03
CA HIS A 28 19.91 -0.74 -10.30
C HIS A 28 18.69 -1.57 -10.78
N PRO A 29 18.20 -1.31 -11.99
CA PRO A 29 17.15 -2.14 -12.56
C PRO A 29 17.70 -3.54 -12.77
N THR A 30 16.94 -4.57 -12.40
CA THR A 30 17.33 -5.95 -12.59
C THR A 30 17.35 -6.29 -14.08
N PRO A 31 18.44 -6.77 -14.66
CA PRO A 31 18.45 -7.31 -16.01
C PRO A 31 17.44 -8.45 -16.14
N ILE A 32 16.72 -8.49 -17.27
CA ILE A 32 15.64 -9.47 -17.44
C ILE A 32 16.13 -10.93 -17.42
N ASP A 33 17.39 -11.16 -17.71
CA ASP A 33 18.09 -12.46 -17.67
C ASP A 33 18.69 -12.80 -16.29
N GLU A 34 18.61 -11.92 -15.29
CA GLU A 34 19.06 -12.16 -13.92
C GLU A 34 17.89 -12.38 -12.96
N GLU A 35 18.08 -13.09 -11.85
CA GLU A 35 17.01 -13.40 -10.88
C GLU A 35 16.51 -12.16 -10.13
N GLY A 36 17.41 -11.21 -9.85
CA GLY A 36 17.09 -9.99 -9.11
C GLY A 36 16.87 -10.21 -7.61
N THR A 37 16.25 -9.22 -6.99
CA THR A 37 16.08 -9.13 -5.53
C THR A 37 14.66 -9.48 -5.07
N LEU A 38 13.65 -9.31 -5.93
CA LEU A 38 12.23 -9.47 -5.60
C LEU A 38 11.91 -10.82 -4.91
N GLY A 39 12.45 -11.94 -5.43
CA GLY A 39 12.21 -13.27 -4.86
C GLY A 39 12.64 -13.36 -3.39
N ARG A 40 13.79 -12.80 -3.06
CA ARG A 40 14.34 -12.75 -1.71
C ARG A 40 13.48 -11.88 -0.79
N THR A 41 13.02 -10.72 -1.27
CA THR A 41 12.11 -9.83 -0.53
C THR A 41 10.81 -10.54 -0.20
N LEU A 42 10.18 -11.17 -1.21
CA LEU A 42 8.95 -11.93 -1.00
C LEU A 42 9.14 -13.13 -0.05
N GLU A 43 10.24 -13.86 -0.17
CA GLU A 43 10.52 -15.00 0.72
C GLU A 43 10.62 -14.55 2.18
N SER A 44 11.24 -13.39 2.43
CA SER A 44 11.36 -12.82 3.78
C SER A 44 10.01 -12.46 4.39
N MET A 45 8.97 -12.16 3.59
CA MET A 45 7.63 -11.87 4.10
C MET A 45 6.94 -13.07 4.76
N LYS A 46 7.45 -14.29 4.59
CA LYS A 46 6.88 -15.49 5.24
C LYS A 46 6.93 -15.43 6.76
N ILE A 47 7.90 -14.71 7.32
CA ILE A 47 8.03 -14.56 8.78
C ILE A 47 6.94 -13.69 9.40
N LEU A 48 6.26 -12.86 8.60
CA LEU A 48 5.25 -11.93 9.10
C LEU A 48 4.09 -12.68 9.75
N LYS A 49 3.80 -12.34 11.01
CA LYS A 49 2.66 -12.89 11.77
C LYS A 49 1.33 -12.36 11.25
N ASN A 50 1.25 -11.06 11.05
CA ASN A 50 0.05 -10.42 10.51
C ASN A 50 0.11 -10.45 8.98
N LYS A 51 -0.80 -11.20 8.36
CA LYS A 51 -0.98 -11.30 6.91
C LYS A 51 -2.30 -10.66 6.44
N ASP A 52 -2.99 -9.94 7.31
CA ASP A 52 -4.22 -9.20 6.97
C ASP A 52 -3.87 -7.86 6.30
N PHE A 53 -3.34 -7.97 5.09
CA PHE A 53 -3.07 -6.86 4.18
C PHE A 53 -3.08 -7.36 2.73
N LYS A 54 -3.21 -6.42 1.78
CA LYS A 54 -3.06 -6.70 0.36
C LYS A 54 -1.63 -6.41 -0.07
N LEU A 55 -1.07 -7.25 -0.91
CA LEU A 55 0.23 -7.03 -1.52
C LEU A 55 0.05 -6.61 -2.98
N ILE A 56 0.67 -5.52 -3.40
CA ILE A 56 0.75 -5.11 -4.80
C ILE A 56 2.20 -5.17 -5.25
N ILE A 57 2.48 -5.91 -6.30
CA ILE A 57 3.76 -5.86 -6.99
C ILE A 57 3.57 -4.98 -8.23
N LEU A 58 4.25 -3.84 -8.24
CA LEU A 58 4.20 -2.86 -9.31
C LEU A 58 5.36 -3.12 -10.28
N ILE A 59 5.06 -3.55 -11.50
CA ILE A 59 6.10 -3.89 -12.49
C ILE A 59 6.51 -2.64 -13.25
N CYS A 60 7.78 -2.24 -13.13
CA CYS A 60 8.35 -1.05 -13.72
C CYS A 60 9.44 -1.42 -14.75
N PRO A 61 9.07 -1.71 -16.00
CA PRO A 61 10.04 -1.96 -17.05
C PRO A 61 10.74 -0.66 -17.47
N THR A 62 12.05 -0.71 -17.70
CA THR A 62 12.80 0.46 -18.19
C THR A 62 12.47 0.83 -19.63
N THR A 63 12.00 -0.14 -20.41
CA THR A 63 11.63 0.00 -21.81
C THR A 63 10.45 -0.93 -22.17
N ASP A 64 9.71 -0.56 -23.19
CA ASP A 64 8.55 -1.33 -23.67
C ASP A 64 8.95 -2.74 -24.18
N GLU A 65 10.21 -2.92 -24.61
CA GLU A 65 10.73 -4.19 -25.11
C GLU A 65 10.72 -5.32 -24.07
N VAL A 66 10.85 -4.99 -22.77
CA VAL A 66 10.93 -6.00 -21.70
C VAL A 66 9.62 -6.17 -20.92
N GLU A 67 8.55 -5.44 -21.26
CA GLU A 67 7.29 -5.43 -20.52
C GLU A 67 6.70 -6.84 -20.31
N LYS A 68 6.54 -7.60 -21.38
CA LYS A 68 5.91 -8.94 -21.34
C LYS A 68 6.77 -9.93 -20.57
N GLU A 69 8.08 -9.93 -20.85
CA GLU A 69 9.02 -10.85 -20.19
C GLU A 69 9.11 -10.54 -18.68
N ALA A 70 9.09 -9.25 -18.30
CA ALA A 70 9.05 -8.84 -16.89
C ALA A 70 7.76 -9.31 -16.20
N GLN A 71 6.60 -9.21 -16.86
CA GLN A 71 5.34 -9.70 -16.30
C GLN A 71 5.36 -11.23 -16.07
N GLU A 72 5.83 -12.00 -17.04
CA GLU A 72 5.92 -13.45 -16.92
C GLU A 72 6.89 -13.86 -15.80
N LYS A 73 8.04 -13.20 -15.74
CA LYS A 73 9.06 -13.45 -14.72
C LYS A 73 8.55 -13.14 -13.31
N VAL A 74 7.92 -11.99 -13.12
CA VAL A 74 7.34 -11.62 -11.83
C VAL A 74 6.23 -12.58 -11.40
N LYS A 75 5.34 -12.99 -12.32
CA LYS A 75 4.33 -14.02 -12.04
C LYS A 75 4.96 -15.34 -11.58
N LYS A 76 6.03 -15.77 -12.26
CA LYS A 76 6.77 -16.97 -11.88
C LYS A 76 7.35 -16.87 -10.47
N ILE A 77 8.06 -15.77 -10.17
CA ILE A 77 8.65 -15.52 -8.84
C ILE A 77 7.56 -15.59 -7.74
N ILE A 78 6.43 -14.92 -7.92
CA ILE A 78 5.34 -14.91 -6.94
C ILE A 78 4.75 -16.32 -6.76
N GLY A 79 4.55 -17.07 -7.85
CA GLY A 79 4.04 -18.45 -7.81
C GLY A 79 4.98 -19.43 -7.09
N GLU A 80 6.28 -19.24 -7.20
CA GLU A 80 7.29 -20.06 -6.52
C GLU A 80 7.32 -19.79 -5.00
N VAL A 81 7.17 -18.53 -4.57
CA VAL A 81 7.27 -18.13 -3.15
C VAL A 81 6.04 -18.53 -2.33
N ARG A 82 4.83 -18.49 -2.87
CA ARG A 82 3.56 -18.88 -2.21
C ARG A 82 3.35 -18.24 -0.83
N LEU A 83 3.14 -16.93 -0.80
CA LEU A 83 3.05 -16.15 0.45
C LEU A 83 1.80 -16.41 1.29
N GLY A 84 0.69 -16.86 0.69
CA GLY A 84 -0.62 -16.92 1.36
C GLY A 84 -1.19 -15.54 1.70
N ILE A 85 -0.76 -14.49 1.00
CA ILE A 85 -1.22 -13.10 1.11
C ILE A 85 -1.96 -12.74 -0.18
N GLU A 86 -3.06 -12.01 -0.08
CA GLU A 86 -3.80 -11.54 -1.26
C GLU A 86 -2.90 -10.62 -2.10
N THR A 87 -2.44 -11.14 -3.26
CA THR A 87 -1.39 -10.52 -4.07
C THR A 87 -1.91 -10.10 -5.43
N TYR A 88 -1.65 -8.85 -5.79
CA TYR A 88 -1.99 -8.22 -7.06
C TYR A 88 -0.72 -7.87 -7.82
N ILE A 89 -0.78 -7.99 -9.14
CA ILE A 89 0.25 -7.44 -10.03
C ILE A 89 -0.33 -6.22 -10.73
N PHE A 90 0.35 -5.08 -10.64
CA PHE A 90 0.02 -3.89 -11.39
C PHE A 90 1.01 -3.74 -12.56
N THR A 91 0.48 -3.71 -13.79
CA THR A 91 1.27 -3.79 -15.02
C THR A 91 1.09 -2.53 -15.86
N VAL A 92 1.92 -2.39 -16.90
CA VAL A 92 1.76 -1.34 -17.91
C VAL A 92 0.43 -1.48 -18.65
N ASP A 93 -0.09 -2.71 -18.85
CA ASP A 93 -1.39 -2.94 -19.49
C ASP A 93 -2.54 -2.41 -18.63
N ASN A 94 -2.50 -2.63 -17.31
CA ASN A 94 -3.48 -2.03 -16.40
C ASN A 94 -3.48 -0.50 -16.52
N LEU A 95 -2.28 0.08 -16.61
CA LEU A 95 -2.12 1.52 -16.76
C LEU A 95 -2.68 2.03 -18.10
N ARG A 96 -2.50 1.27 -19.20
CA ARG A 96 -3.06 1.59 -20.52
C ARG A 96 -4.60 1.57 -20.48
N GLU A 97 -5.20 0.52 -19.93
CA GLU A 97 -6.66 0.41 -19.77
C GLU A 97 -7.22 1.58 -18.94
N ILE A 98 -6.58 1.93 -17.82
CA ILE A 98 -6.99 3.08 -16.98
C ILE A 98 -6.88 4.39 -17.76
N LYS A 99 -5.80 4.61 -18.51
CA LYS A 99 -5.62 5.80 -19.35
C LYS A 99 -6.73 5.92 -20.40
N GLU A 100 -7.12 4.82 -21.02
CA GLU A 100 -8.21 4.80 -22.02
C GLU A 100 -9.53 5.23 -21.40
N ILE A 101 -9.86 4.75 -20.18
CA ILE A 101 -11.06 5.20 -19.46
C ILE A 101 -10.98 6.71 -19.18
N CYS A 102 -9.82 7.20 -18.70
CA CYS A 102 -9.61 8.62 -18.43
C CYS A 102 -9.81 9.48 -19.70
N ILE A 103 -9.24 9.06 -20.83
CA ILE A 103 -9.36 9.76 -22.12
C ILE A 103 -10.81 9.76 -22.60
N ASN A 104 -11.47 8.59 -22.59
CA ASN A 104 -12.84 8.44 -23.07
C ASN A 104 -13.86 9.26 -22.25
N ARG A 105 -13.53 9.53 -20.99
CA ARG A 105 -14.36 10.36 -20.09
C ARG A 105 -13.90 11.82 -20.01
N GLY A 106 -12.98 12.25 -20.88
CA GLY A 106 -12.62 13.65 -21.08
C GLY A 106 -11.70 14.25 -20.02
N LEU A 107 -10.91 13.44 -19.26
CA LEU A 107 -9.89 13.99 -18.39
C LEU A 107 -8.82 14.73 -19.20
N ASN A 108 -8.32 15.83 -18.64
CA ASN A 108 -7.31 16.62 -19.30
C ASN A 108 -5.93 15.90 -19.35
N LYS A 109 -5.07 16.35 -20.26
CA LYS A 109 -3.75 15.74 -20.49
C LYS A 109 -2.85 15.78 -19.25
N ASP A 110 -2.98 16.78 -18.40
CA ASP A 110 -2.12 16.93 -17.21
C ASP A 110 -2.43 15.85 -16.16
N VAL A 111 -3.72 15.49 -16.02
CA VAL A 111 -4.13 14.36 -15.16
C VAL A 111 -3.61 13.03 -15.74
N ILE A 112 -3.77 12.83 -17.06
CA ILE A 112 -3.35 11.59 -17.73
C ILE A 112 -1.82 11.39 -17.65
N ARG A 113 -1.04 12.47 -17.68
CA ARG A 113 0.43 12.43 -17.55
C ARG A 113 0.90 11.86 -16.21
N LEU A 114 0.10 11.97 -15.13
CA LEU A 114 0.43 11.40 -13.83
C LEU A 114 0.37 9.86 -13.82
N LEU A 115 -0.38 9.26 -14.72
CA LEU A 115 -0.45 7.81 -14.90
C LEU A 115 0.83 7.35 -15.65
N ASN A 116 1.93 7.20 -14.94
CA ASN A 116 3.24 6.91 -15.52
C ASN A 116 4.07 6.00 -14.60
N LEU A 117 4.70 4.97 -15.18
CA LEU A 117 5.57 4.01 -14.50
C LEU A 117 7.07 4.25 -14.80
N LYS A 118 7.44 5.41 -15.38
CA LYS A 118 8.83 5.76 -15.68
C LYS A 118 9.30 6.91 -14.79
N GLY A 119 10.39 6.72 -14.04
CA GLY A 119 10.96 7.65 -13.07
C GLY A 119 10.45 7.42 -11.64
N TYR A 120 11.33 7.54 -10.64
CA TYR A 120 11.06 7.17 -9.24
C TYR A 120 9.79 7.83 -8.67
N ALA A 121 9.67 9.14 -8.76
CA ALA A 121 8.50 9.86 -8.23
C ALA A 121 7.18 9.42 -8.90
N ASN A 122 7.18 9.17 -10.22
CA ASN A 122 6.02 8.63 -10.91
C ASN A 122 5.66 7.22 -10.41
N VAL A 123 6.66 6.36 -10.22
CA VAL A 123 6.45 5.00 -9.68
C VAL A 123 5.87 5.08 -8.27
N ARG A 124 6.41 5.94 -7.39
CA ARG A 124 5.85 6.17 -6.05
C ARG A 124 4.39 6.67 -6.12
N ASN A 125 4.08 7.59 -7.04
CA ASN A 125 2.69 8.01 -7.28
C ASN A 125 1.80 6.82 -7.69
N MET A 126 2.29 5.94 -8.55
CA MET A 126 1.53 4.75 -8.93
C MET A 126 1.38 3.74 -7.78
N CYS A 127 2.34 3.65 -6.85
CA CYS A 127 2.17 2.87 -5.63
C CYS A 127 1.00 3.40 -4.77
N LEU A 128 0.91 4.71 -4.58
CA LEU A 128 -0.19 5.35 -3.85
C LEU A 128 -1.52 5.18 -4.62
N TYR A 129 -1.49 5.36 -5.93
CA TYR A 129 -2.67 5.24 -6.77
C TYR A 129 -3.23 3.81 -6.81
N ALA A 130 -2.39 2.80 -6.95
CA ALA A 130 -2.80 1.40 -6.91
C ALA A 130 -3.43 1.03 -5.56
N SER A 131 -2.87 1.54 -4.46
CA SER A 131 -3.47 1.41 -3.12
C SER A 131 -4.83 2.10 -3.04
N HIS A 132 -4.98 3.29 -3.64
CA HIS A 132 -6.24 4.01 -3.70
C HIS A 132 -7.31 3.25 -4.47
N ILE A 133 -6.98 2.66 -5.62
CA ILE A 133 -7.89 1.80 -6.41
C ILE A 133 -8.42 0.64 -5.55
N LEU A 134 -7.56 0.02 -4.73
CA LEU A 134 -7.95 -1.06 -3.82
C LEU A 134 -8.61 -0.57 -2.52
N SER A 135 -8.91 0.74 -2.42
CA SER A 135 -9.57 1.37 -1.27
C SER A 135 -8.81 1.22 0.05
N SER A 136 -7.49 1.28 0.00
CA SER A 136 -6.62 1.17 1.17
C SER A 136 -6.70 2.42 2.04
N GLU A 137 -6.72 2.24 3.34
CA GLU A 137 -6.63 3.34 4.30
C GLU A 137 -5.17 3.67 4.62
N VAL A 138 -4.32 2.64 4.55
CA VAL A 138 -2.88 2.75 4.82
C VAL A 138 -2.10 2.07 3.70
N THR A 139 -1.11 2.76 3.18
CA THR A 139 -0.14 2.24 2.21
C THR A 139 1.22 2.13 2.87
N ILE A 140 1.86 0.97 2.77
CA ILE A 140 3.23 0.71 3.21
C ILE A 140 4.07 0.53 1.95
N LEU A 141 5.05 1.39 1.75
CA LEU A 141 6.00 1.31 0.63
C LEU A 141 7.22 0.50 1.06
N ILE A 142 7.57 -0.49 0.28
CA ILE A 142 8.72 -1.39 0.47
C ILE A 142 9.43 -1.53 -0.88
N ASP A 143 10.77 -1.48 -0.89
CA ASP A 143 11.54 -1.69 -2.11
C ASP A 143 11.84 -3.20 -2.34
N ASP A 144 12.10 -3.60 -3.58
CA ASP A 144 12.27 -5.02 -3.94
C ASP A 144 13.64 -5.61 -3.55
N ASP A 145 14.48 -4.84 -2.87
CA ASP A 145 15.78 -5.25 -2.31
C ASP A 145 15.82 -5.21 -0.76
N GLU A 146 14.63 -5.12 -0.15
CA GLU A 146 14.46 -5.10 1.30
C GLU A 146 14.07 -6.47 1.86
N ILE A 147 14.47 -6.74 3.11
CA ILE A 147 14.22 -8.01 3.80
C ILE A 147 13.54 -7.76 5.14
N PHE A 148 12.44 -8.46 5.37
CA PHE A 148 11.76 -8.48 6.66
C PHE A 148 12.50 -9.42 7.62
N GLU A 149 12.93 -8.91 8.76
CA GLU A 149 13.50 -9.69 9.86
C GLU A 149 12.62 -9.65 11.12
N ASN A 150 11.72 -8.65 11.20
CA ASN A 150 10.79 -8.52 12.31
C ASN A 150 9.42 -9.11 11.97
N PRO A 151 8.97 -10.19 12.64
CA PRO A 151 7.67 -10.80 12.39
C PRO A 151 6.47 -9.87 12.68
N ASP A 152 6.64 -8.86 13.51
CA ASP A 152 5.60 -7.92 13.94
C ASP A 152 5.63 -6.60 13.13
N PHE A 153 6.41 -6.53 12.03
CA PHE A 153 6.61 -5.33 11.22
C PHE A 153 5.30 -4.66 10.80
N ILE A 154 4.33 -5.42 10.31
CA ILE A 154 3.04 -4.89 9.84
C ILE A 154 2.23 -4.27 10.98
N ASP A 155 2.22 -4.89 12.15
CA ASP A 155 1.50 -4.36 13.31
C ASP A 155 2.17 -3.09 13.84
N MET A 156 3.51 -3.06 13.85
CA MET A 156 4.28 -1.88 14.22
C MET A 156 4.06 -0.73 13.24
N ALA A 157 4.07 -0.99 11.94
CA ALA A 157 3.79 0.01 10.90
C ALA A 157 2.39 0.63 11.05
N LYS A 158 1.42 -0.14 11.55
CA LYS A 158 0.03 0.29 11.78
C LYS A 158 -0.21 0.90 13.15
N GLU A 159 0.74 0.80 14.07
CA GLU A 159 0.50 1.12 15.49
C GLU A 159 0.10 2.57 15.74
N PHE A 160 0.76 3.52 15.08
CA PHE A 160 0.52 4.95 15.29
C PHE A 160 -0.27 5.63 14.16
N ILE A 161 -0.26 5.05 12.97
CA ILE A 161 -0.89 5.66 11.79
C ILE A 161 -2.40 5.85 11.98
N GLY A 162 -2.92 7.02 11.64
CA GLY A 162 -4.32 7.39 11.82
C GLY A 162 -4.73 7.72 13.26
N LYS A 163 -3.81 7.63 14.22
CA LYS A 163 -4.05 7.98 15.64
C LYS A 163 -3.60 9.39 15.96
N ARG A 164 -4.14 9.93 17.06
CA ARG A 164 -3.71 11.22 17.61
C ARG A 164 -2.65 11.02 18.69
N VAL A 165 -1.45 11.53 18.45
CA VAL A 165 -0.31 11.46 19.38
C VAL A 165 0.27 12.86 19.54
N TYR A 166 0.59 13.26 20.77
CA TYR A 166 1.07 14.62 21.11
C TYR A 166 0.18 15.75 20.58
N GLY A 167 -1.12 15.50 20.45
CA GLY A 167 -2.08 16.51 19.97
C GLY A 167 -2.24 16.57 18.45
N GLU A 168 -1.45 15.85 17.68
CA GLU A 168 -1.48 15.82 16.21
C GLU A 168 -1.94 14.46 15.67
N ASN A 169 -2.59 14.46 14.50
CA ASN A 169 -2.96 13.23 13.82
C ASN A 169 -1.77 12.73 13.01
N ILE A 170 -1.36 11.47 13.21
CA ILE A 170 -0.26 10.86 12.49
C ILE A 170 -0.77 10.28 11.18
N TYR A 171 -0.41 10.90 10.06
CA TYR A 171 -0.76 10.43 8.70
C TYR A 171 0.46 9.96 7.90
N GLY A 172 1.68 10.15 8.40
CA GLY A 172 2.92 9.65 7.83
C GLY A 172 3.84 9.08 8.90
N VAL A 173 4.27 7.84 8.74
CA VAL A 173 5.29 7.21 9.61
C VAL A 173 6.45 6.75 8.73
N ALA A 174 7.66 7.07 9.17
CA ALA A 174 8.89 6.60 8.57
C ALA A 174 9.52 5.50 9.44
N GLY A 175 9.88 4.39 8.81
CA GLY A 175 10.86 3.46 9.34
C GLY A 175 12.27 3.85 8.92
N TYR A 176 13.24 2.97 9.16
CA TYR A 176 14.62 3.18 8.75
C TYR A 176 15.26 1.89 8.25
N TYR A 177 16.36 2.06 7.48
CA TYR A 177 17.10 0.96 6.90
C TYR A 177 18.19 0.44 7.84
N LEU A 178 18.34 -0.87 7.88
CA LEU A 178 19.51 -1.54 8.42
C LEU A 178 20.36 -2.09 7.26
N ASN A 179 21.67 -1.91 7.35
CA ASN A 179 22.61 -2.50 6.40
C ASN A 179 22.83 -4.01 6.71
N LYS A 180 23.71 -4.67 5.99
CA LYS A 180 24.05 -6.09 6.19
C LYS A 180 24.66 -6.42 7.57
N HIS A 181 25.08 -5.41 8.32
CA HIS A 181 25.67 -5.52 9.66
C HIS A 181 24.70 -5.11 10.77
N ASP A 182 23.41 -4.90 10.45
CA ASP A 182 22.35 -4.44 11.36
C ASP A 182 22.56 -3.00 11.87
N GLU A 183 23.27 -2.18 11.10
CA GLU A 183 23.52 -0.77 11.41
C GLU A 183 22.67 0.12 10.53
N TYR A 184 22.18 1.26 11.04
CA TYR A 184 21.40 2.24 10.29
C TYR A 184 22.25 3.33 9.64
N TYR A 185 23.56 3.22 9.71
CA TYR A 185 24.54 4.07 9.05
C TYR A 185 25.70 3.22 8.51
N ASP A 186 26.38 3.76 7.51
CA ASP A 186 27.63 3.21 7.04
C ASP A 186 28.78 4.05 7.62
N ASP A 187 29.84 3.41 8.10
CA ASP A 187 31.07 4.10 8.46
C ASP A 187 31.65 4.80 7.24
N VAL A 188 31.76 6.12 7.31
CA VAL A 188 32.29 6.93 6.23
C VAL A 188 33.66 7.46 6.63
N ASN A 189 34.69 7.03 5.91
CA ASN A 189 36.00 7.67 6.00
C ASN A 189 35.88 9.10 5.47
N MET A 190 36.31 10.07 6.29
CA MET A 190 36.26 11.50 5.92
C MET A 190 37.36 11.81 4.91
N GLU A 191 36.92 12.15 3.71
CA GLU A 191 37.83 12.60 2.65
C GLU A 191 37.93 14.13 2.63
N PRO A 192 39.03 14.75 2.15
CA PRO A 192 39.22 16.21 2.17
C PRO A 192 38.12 16.99 1.50
N TRP A 193 37.55 16.48 0.43
CA TRP A 193 36.44 17.13 -0.29
C TRP A 193 35.13 17.17 0.50
N MET A 194 34.97 16.30 1.51
CA MET A 194 33.78 16.26 2.38
C MET A 194 33.72 17.44 3.36
N THR A 195 34.82 18.20 3.52
CA THR A 195 34.89 19.31 4.48
C THR A 195 33.79 20.36 4.28
N TYR A 196 33.39 20.60 3.04
CA TYR A 196 32.38 21.61 2.70
C TYR A 196 31.01 21.01 2.36
N TRP A 197 31.01 19.77 1.95
CA TRP A 197 29.79 19.02 1.64
C TRP A 197 29.89 17.63 2.25
N ASP A 198 29.75 17.60 3.55
CA ASP A 198 29.72 16.33 4.31
C ASP A 198 28.34 15.69 4.20
N ARG A 199 27.91 15.36 2.97
CA ARG A 199 26.63 14.71 2.73
C ARG A 199 26.51 13.40 3.49
N PHE A 200 27.58 12.61 3.52
CA PHE A 200 27.55 11.29 4.12
C PHE A 200 27.65 11.38 5.64
N GLY A 201 28.56 12.15 6.18
CA GLY A 201 28.71 12.34 7.62
C GLY A 201 27.56 13.14 8.23
N SER A 202 27.11 14.21 7.59
CA SER A 202 25.93 14.98 8.04
C SER A 202 24.67 14.15 8.02
N LYS A 203 24.46 13.33 6.98
CA LYS A 203 23.35 12.39 6.91
C LYS A 203 23.42 11.34 8.02
N ALA A 204 24.60 10.74 8.24
CA ALA A 204 24.82 9.76 9.32
C ALA A 204 24.56 10.37 10.71
N LYS A 205 25.09 11.57 10.98
CA LYS A 205 24.84 12.31 12.24
C LYS A 205 23.36 12.66 12.41
N ALA A 206 22.68 13.07 11.35
CA ALA A 206 21.25 13.36 11.38
C ALA A 206 20.45 12.11 11.71
N PHE A 207 20.78 10.99 11.10
CA PHE A 207 20.15 9.69 11.35
C PHE A 207 20.40 9.23 12.77
N ASP A 208 21.65 9.29 13.25
CA ASP A 208 21.96 8.94 14.63
C ASP A 208 21.16 9.78 15.61
N LYS A 209 21.16 11.09 15.46
CA LYS A 209 20.39 12.01 16.32
C LYS A 209 18.89 11.70 16.35
N ILE A 210 18.30 11.29 15.24
CA ILE A 210 16.87 11.05 15.13
C ILE A 210 16.51 9.59 15.43
N ILE A 211 17.30 8.62 15.00
CA ILE A 211 16.98 7.20 15.20
C ILE A 211 17.35 6.76 16.62
N SER A 212 18.56 7.09 17.10
CA SER A 212 19.07 6.58 18.38
C SER A 212 18.51 7.26 19.63
N CYS A 213 18.06 8.51 19.51
CA CYS A 213 17.71 9.35 20.67
C CYS A 213 16.21 9.67 20.77
N GLY A 214 15.74 10.02 22.00
CA GLY A 214 14.40 10.53 22.26
C GLY A 214 13.29 9.47 22.30
N PRO A 215 12.00 9.88 22.22
CA PRO A 215 10.87 8.98 22.29
C PRO A 215 10.81 8.07 21.04
N ARG A 216 10.10 6.95 21.15
CA ARG A 216 9.93 5.97 20.06
C ARG A 216 9.36 6.61 18.79
N ILE A 217 8.33 7.42 18.92
CA ILE A 217 7.70 8.14 17.81
C ILE A 217 8.00 9.63 17.92
N LYS A 218 8.52 10.25 16.87
CA LYS A 218 8.96 11.66 16.89
C LYS A 218 8.98 12.25 15.48
N HIS A 219 8.90 13.57 15.37
CA HIS A 219 9.04 14.26 14.09
C HIS A 219 10.34 13.90 13.39
N THR A 220 10.27 13.76 12.08
CA THR A 220 11.45 13.53 11.24
C THR A 220 11.42 14.42 10.00
N PRO A 221 12.57 15.02 9.62
CA PRO A 221 12.70 15.78 8.38
C PRO A 221 13.07 14.89 7.18
N PHE A 222 13.26 13.59 7.38
CA PHE A 222 13.61 12.64 6.33
C PHE A 222 12.82 11.33 6.49
N ALA A 223 12.68 10.61 5.37
CA ALA A 223 12.18 9.24 5.32
C ALA A 223 13.00 8.44 4.29
N PHE A 224 12.80 7.13 4.29
CA PHE A 224 13.37 6.22 3.30
C PHE A 224 12.24 5.68 2.42
N GLY A 225 12.40 5.76 1.12
CA GLY A 225 11.34 5.44 0.16
C GLY A 225 10.70 4.07 0.30
N GLY A 226 11.48 3.05 0.71
CA GLY A 226 10.99 1.69 0.98
C GLY A 226 10.62 1.42 2.44
N ALA A 227 10.55 2.45 3.30
CA ALA A 227 10.12 2.32 4.69
C ALA A 227 9.13 3.42 5.08
N MET A 228 8.17 3.74 4.21
CA MET A 228 7.15 4.77 4.42
C MET A 228 5.79 4.15 4.62
N VAL A 229 5.09 4.61 5.65
CA VAL A 229 3.69 4.26 5.94
C VAL A 229 2.84 5.52 5.80
N ILE A 230 1.91 5.53 4.85
CA ILE A 230 1.17 6.73 4.46
C ILE A 230 -0.33 6.46 4.55
N HIS A 231 -1.03 7.30 5.31
CA HIS A 231 -2.49 7.23 5.46
C HIS A 231 -3.20 7.90 4.27
N LYS A 232 -4.41 7.42 3.93
CA LYS A 232 -5.20 7.95 2.82
C LYS A 232 -5.43 9.46 2.88
N ASN A 233 -5.61 10.03 4.06
CA ASN A 233 -5.83 11.47 4.22
C ASN A 233 -4.63 12.31 3.76
N MET A 234 -3.42 11.74 3.72
CA MET A 234 -2.23 12.37 3.17
C MET A 234 -2.07 12.03 1.69
N TYR A 235 -2.04 10.77 1.29
CA TYR A 235 -1.72 10.40 -0.09
C TYR A 235 -2.78 10.81 -1.11
N GLN A 236 -4.02 11.05 -0.71
CA GLN A 236 -5.04 11.58 -1.61
C GLN A 236 -4.82 13.06 -1.95
N VAL A 237 -4.10 13.80 -1.10
CA VAL A 237 -3.84 15.23 -1.24
C VAL A 237 -2.45 15.51 -1.78
N VAL A 238 -1.45 14.75 -1.33
CA VAL A 238 -0.02 15.00 -1.58
C VAL A 238 0.53 13.94 -2.52
N PRO A 239 0.83 14.26 -3.79
CA PRO A 239 1.59 13.40 -4.70
C PRO A 239 3.10 13.60 -4.50
N PHE A 240 3.89 12.62 -4.94
CA PHE A 240 5.31 12.82 -5.23
C PHE A 240 5.48 13.77 -6.43
N ASP A 241 6.53 14.55 -6.43
CA ASP A 241 6.82 15.50 -7.52
C ASP A 241 7.59 14.83 -8.67
N PRO A 242 6.98 14.61 -9.86
CA PRO A 242 7.66 13.96 -10.98
C PRO A 242 8.86 14.74 -11.57
N ASN A 243 9.02 16.01 -11.20
CA ASN A 243 10.15 16.82 -11.65
C ASN A 243 11.43 16.55 -10.82
N ILE A 244 11.32 15.86 -9.69
CA ILE A 244 12.46 15.36 -8.93
C ILE A 244 12.95 14.05 -9.56
N THR A 245 14.20 14.04 -9.96
CA THR A 245 14.81 12.85 -10.59
C THR A 245 15.35 11.85 -9.59
N ARG A 246 15.68 12.32 -8.37
CA ARG A 246 16.19 11.51 -7.26
C ARG A 246 15.89 12.16 -5.91
N GLY A 247 15.73 11.34 -4.84
CA GLY A 247 15.41 11.83 -3.50
C GLY A 247 13.96 12.26 -3.36
N GLU A 248 13.10 11.63 -4.14
CA GLU A 248 11.66 11.84 -4.15
C GLU A 248 11.01 11.58 -2.79
N ASP A 249 11.60 10.70 -1.99
CA ASP A 249 11.19 10.39 -0.63
C ASP A 249 11.30 11.62 0.30
N ILE A 250 12.41 12.33 0.23
CA ILE A 250 12.65 13.53 1.04
C ILE A 250 11.86 14.72 0.50
N ASP A 251 11.82 14.92 -0.81
CA ASP A 251 10.97 15.94 -1.42
C ASP A 251 9.49 15.75 -1.06
N TYR A 252 9.06 14.49 -0.93
CA TYR A 252 7.69 14.18 -0.48
C TYR A 252 7.39 14.73 0.92
N LEU A 253 8.37 14.68 1.85
CA LEU A 253 8.19 15.27 3.18
C LEU A 253 8.09 16.80 3.11
N ILE A 254 8.86 17.44 2.24
CA ILE A 254 8.76 18.90 1.97
C ILE A 254 7.34 19.22 1.49
N ASN A 255 6.86 18.48 0.51
CA ASN A 255 5.52 18.65 -0.04
C ASN A 255 4.43 18.38 1.00
N ALA A 256 4.53 17.30 1.77
CA ALA A 256 3.60 16.96 2.83
C ALA A 256 3.54 18.08 3.89
N ARG A 257 4.69 18.61 4.29
CA ARG A 257 4.78 19.70 5.26
C ARG A 257 4.07 20.97 4.78
N MET A 258 4.18 21.31 3.49
CA MET A 258 3.44 22.44 2.89
C MET A 258 1.92 22.29 3.03
N PHE A 259 1.38 21.07 3.08
CA PHE A 259 -0.03 20.77 3.32
C PHE A 259 -0.38 20.52 4.79
N GLY A 260 0.53 20.83 5.71
CA GLY A 260 0.32 20.67 7.16
C GLY A 260 0.43 19.23 7.66
N PHE A 261 0.95 18.31 6.85
CA PHE A 261 1.22 16.94 7.28
C PHE A 261 2.66 16.79 7.76
N HIS A 262 2.83 16.13 8.91
CA HIS A 262 4.14 15.80 9.45
C HIS A 262 4.42 14.32 9.31
N PHE A 263 5.68 13.99 9.04
CA PHE A 263 6.18 12.64 9.18
C PHE A 263 6.78 12.39 10.55
N TYR A 264 6.56 11.19 11.05
CA TYR A 264 7.09 10.75 12.33
C TYR A 264 7.95 9.51 12.13
N LEU A 265 9.16 9.52 12.67
CA LEU A 265 9.98 8.32 12.70
C LEU A 265 9.54 7.43 13.87
N ASP A 266 9.34 6.14 13.60
CA ASP A 266 9.27 5.10 14.63
C ASP A 266 10.63 4.40 14.72
N ASN A 267 11.35 4.60 15.82
CA ASN A 267 12.69 4.03 16.00
C ASN A 267 12.70 2.51 16.29
N LYS A 268 11.55 1.84 16.22
CA LYS A 268 11.42 0.38 16.23
C LYS A 268 11.04 -0.19 14.87
N LEU A 269 10.64 0.65 13.93
CA LEU A 269 10.24 0.22 12.59
C LEU A 269 11.44 0.20 11.66
N SER A 270 12.16 -0.90 11.65
CA SER A 270 13.34 -1.10 10.77
C SER A 270 13.10 -2.18 9.74
N ILE A 271 13.75 -2.05 8.59
CA ILE A 271 13.81 -3.06 7.55
C ILE A 271 15.24 -3.18 7.04
N LYS A 272 15.68 -4.39 6.72
CA LYS A 272 17.04 -4.62 6.22
C LYS A 272 17.09 -4.31 4.72
N HIS A 273 17.96 -3.37 4.31
CA HIS A 273 18.11 -2.95 2.93
C HIS A 273 19.43 -3.50 2.36
N LEU A 274 19.33 -4.37 1.37
CA LEU A 274 20.47 -5.09 0.77
C LEU A 274 20.51 -4.84 -0.76
N PRO A 275 20.81 -3.62 -1.19
CA PRO A 275 20.86 -3.29 -2.60
C PRO A 275 22.03 -3.97 -3.32
N PRO A 276 21.93 -4.21 -4.62
CA PRO A 276 23.05 -4.58 -5.45
C PRO A 276 24.19 -3.55 -5.35
N LYS A 277 25.42 -3.97 -5.56
CA LYS A 277 26.57 -3.06 -5.51
C LYS A 277 26.43 -1.94 -6.52
N LYS A 278 26.54 -0.69 -6.06
CA LYS A 278 26.54 0.51 -6.90
C LYS A 278 27.95 0.84 -7.36
N ASN A 279 28.11 1.08 -8.64
CA ASN A 279 29.38 1.50 -9.25
C ASN A 279 29.36 2.95 -9.72
N HIS A 280 28.49 3.81 -9.14
CA HIS A 280 28.42 5.23 -9.53
C HIS A 280 29.59 6.00 -8.90
N PRO A 281 30.40 6.71 -9.70
CA PRO A 281 31.49 7.54 -9.20
C PRO A 281 30.92 8.71 -8.36
N VAL A 282 31.73 9.21 -7.42
CA VAL A 282 31.29 10.26 -6.48
C VAL A 282 30.82 11.53 -7.20
N TRP A 283 31.51 11.98 -8.28
CA TRP A 283 31.12 13.15 -9.06
C TRP A 283 29.71 13.03 -9.65
N GLN A 284 29.30 11.82 -10.04
CA GLN A 284 27.96 11.58 -10.58
C GLN A 284 26.89 11.69 -9.49
N ARG A 285 27.13 11.12 -8.32
CA ARG A 285 26.23 11.25 -7.17
C ARG A 285 26.07 12.71 -6.74
N PHE A 286 27.15 13.49 -6.77
CA PHE A 286 27.08 14.93 -6.54
C PHE A 286 26.25 15.66 -7.57
N ARG A 287 26.35 15.28 -8.85
CA ARG A 287 25.52 15.87 -9.92
C ARG A 287 24.04 15.67 -9.64
N GLU A 288 23.66 14.49 -9.26
CA GLU A 288 22.27 14.17 -8.89
C GLU A 288 21.80 15.02 -7.70
N ASP A 289 22.62 15.16 -6.66
CA ASP A 289 22.32 16.00 -5.50
C ASP A 289 22.29 17.49 -5.85
N ILE A 290 23.13 17.97 -6.76
CA ILE A 290 23.11 19.35 -7.23
C ILE A 290 21.77 19.69 -7.87
N TYR A 291 21.29 18.86 -8.80
CA TYR A 291 19.99 19.05 -9.42
C TYR A 291 18.87 19.03 -8.37
N ARG A 292 18.89 18.06 -7.47
CA ARG A 292 17.90 17.89 -6.43
C ARG A 292 17.84 19.08 -5.49
N PHE A 293 18.94 19.42 -4.81
CA PHE A 293 18.92 20.45 -3.78
C PHE A 293 18.67 21.86 -4.34
N LEU A 294 19.13 22.14 -5.56
CA LEU A 294 18.79 23.39 -6.23
C LEU A 294 17.29 23.47 -6.57
N TYR A 295 16.69 22.36 -6.98
CA TYR A 295 15.25 22.27 -7.24
C TYR A 295 14.45 22.45 -5.96
N GLU A 296 14.72 21.66 -4.91
CA GLU A 296 14.04 21.71 -3.62
C GLU A 296 14.14 23.09 -2.98
N ARG A 297 15.35 23.69 -2.95
CA ARG A 297 15.57 25.04 -2.43
C ARG A 297 14.80 26.09 -3.22
N THR A 298 14.80 26.00 -4.54
CA THR A 298 14.05 26.95 -5.39
C THR A 298 12.55 26.80 -5.13
N LYS A 299 12.03 25.58 -4.98
CA LYS A 299 10.64 25.32 -4.65
C LYS A 299 10.24 25.95 -3.31
N ILE A 300 11.08 25.80 -2.28
CA ILE A 300 10.86 26.42 -0.96
C ILE A 300 10.86 27.96 -1.06
N ARG A 301 11.78 28.54 -1.81
CA ARG A 301 11.89 30.00 -1.93
C ARG A 301 10.81 30.65 -2.78
N SER A 302 10.29 29.92 -3.74
CA SER A 302 9.26 30.44 -4.66
C SER A 302 7.84 30.34 -4.12
N GLN A 303 7.65 29.89 -2.87
CA GLN A 303 6.33 29.78 -2.25
C GLN A 303 5.63 31.15 -2.17
N TYR A 304 4.36 31.15 -2.48
CA TYR A 304 3.42 32.25 -2.25
C TYR A 304 2.24 31.74 -1.41
N GLU A 305 1.48 32.64 -0.84
CA GLU A 305 0.31 32.29 -0.02
C GLU A 305 -0.74 31.54 -0.84
N VAL A 306 -1.12 30.37 -0.35
CA VAL A 306 -2.16 29.53 -0.94
C VAL A 306 -3.08 29.04 0.18
N SER A 307 -4.37 29.14 -0.03
CA SER A 307 -5.38 28.57 0.89
C SER A 307 -5.10 27.09 1.14
N ASN A 308 -5.15 26.67 2.38
CA ASN A 308 -4.89 25.31 2.88
C ASN A 308 -3.42 24.83 2.73
N MET A 309 -2.49 25.73 2.54
CA MET A 309 -1.05 25.44 2.62
C MET A 309 -0.37 26.33 3.66
N GLN A 310 0.69 25.83 4.22
CA GLN A 310 1.58 26.60 5.10
C GLN A 310 2.92 26.82 4.40
N ARG A 311 3.57 27.93 4.73
CA ARG A 311 4.92 28.18 4.30
C ARG A 311 5.88 27.28 5.06
N VAL A 312 6.89 26.80 4.38
CA VAL A 312 7.99 26.02 4.96
C VAL A 312 9.32 26.68 4.57
N ASP A 313 10.31 26.54 5.45
CA ASP A 313 11.66 27.07 5.23
C ASP A 313 12.69 25.92 5.33
N ALA A 314 13.94 26.17 4.93
CA ALA A 314 14.99 25.15 4.95
C ALA A 314 15.24 24.60 6.37
N GLU A 315 15.11 25.45 7.39
CA GLU A 315 15.28 25.13 8.80
C GLU A 315 14.27 24.09 9.33
N ASP A 316 13.08 23.99 8.73
CA ASP A 316 12.07 23.00 9.07
C ASP A 316 12.56 21.56 8.79
N PHE A 317 13.61 21.44 7.98
CA PHE A 317 14.20 20.16 7.55
C PHE A 317 15.62 19.94 8.08
N ASP A 318 16.08 20.75 9.02
CA ASP A 318 17.36 20.53 9.69
C ASP A 318 17.36 19.24 10.53
N PRO A 319 18.48 18.52 10.62
CA PRO A 319 19.77 18.82 9.98
C PRO A 319 19.88 18.37 8.52
N TYR A 320 19.06 17.44 8.07
CA TYR A 320 19.09 16.89 6.72
C TYR A 320 17.66 16.71 6.18
N PRO A 321 17.33 17.23 5.02
CA PRO A 321 18.17 17.93 4.01
C PRO A 321 18.40 19.43 4.28
N GLY A 322 17.86 20.00 5.35
CA GLY A 322 17.85 21.44 5.62
C GLY A 322 19.18 22.13 5.43
N GLU A 323 20.30 21.57 5.91
CA GLU A 323 21.65 22.14 5.74
C GLU A 323 22.07 22.31 4.26
N PHE A 324 21.46 21.58 3.33
CA PHE A 324 21.75 21.63 1.91
C PHE A 324 20.74 22.48 1.11
N LEU A 325 19.79 23.14 1.80
CA LEU A 325 18.77 23.99 1.20
C LEU A 325 18.98 25.48 1.52
N LYS A 326 20.09 25.82 2.21
CA LYS A 326 20.42 27.17 2.65
C LYS A 326 21.16 28.00 1.57
N ASP A 327 21.45 29.25 1.90
CA ASP A 327 22.02 30.23 0.95
C ASP A 327 23.47 29.94 0.53
N ASP A 328 24.19 29.15 1.32
CA ASP A 328 25.59 28.76 1.08
C ASP A 328 25.76 27.54 0.15
N LEU A 329 24.67 27.04 -0.42
CA LEU A 329 24.68 25.82 -1.23
C LEU A 329 25.67 25.90 -2.43
N GLU A 330 25.65 27.01 -3.18
CA GLU A 330 26.56 27.18 -4.33
C GLU A 330 28.03 27.25 -3.94
N ASP A 331 28.33 27.83 -2.78
CA ASP A 331 29.68 27.87 -2.24
C ASP A 331 30.15 26.46 -1.82
N LYS A 332 29.26 25.70 -1.16
CA LYS A 332 29.51 24.28 -0.83
C LYS A 332 29.76 23.44 -2.08
N ILE A 333 28.91 23.59 -3.12
CA ILE A 333 29.07 22.88 -4.40
C ILE A 333 30.45 23.22 -5.03
N TYR A 334 30.78 24.50 -5.10
CA TYR A 334 32.05 24.97 -5.69
C TYR A 334 33.25 24.36 -4.97
N LYS A 335 33.36 24.58 -3.66
CA LYS A 335 34.50 24.13 -2.85
C LYS A 335 34.68 22.60 -2.90
N THR A 336 33.59 21.86 -2.74
CA THR A 336 33.62 20.38 -2.76
C THR A 336 34.07 19.84 -4.11
N ASN A 337 33.52 20.35 -5.22
CA ASN A 337 33.88 19.85 -6.54
C ASN A 337 35.29 20.26 -6.97
N VAL A 338 35.81 21.40 -6.49
CA VAL A 338 37.23 21.78 -6.70
C VAL A 338 38.13 20.78 -5.98
N LEU A 339 37.88 20.48 -4.70
CA LEU A 339 38.71 19.52 -3.94
C LEU A 339 38.63 18.11 -4.54
N LEU A 340 37.43 17.66 -4.92
CA LEU A 340 37.23 16.37 -5.57
C LEU A 340 37.95 16.29 -6.93
N ALA A 341 37.96 17.38 -7.70
CA ALA A 341 38.67 17.45 -8.97
C ALA A 341 40.21 17.35 -8.77
N ILE A 342 40.76 18.00 -7.74
CA ILE A 342 42.18 17.91 -7.39
C ILE A 342 42.55 16.47 -6.98
N GLU A 343 41.72 15.82 -6.18
CA GLU A 343 41.93 14.44 -5.76
C GLU A 343 41.93 13.49 -6.98
N TYR A 344 40.93 13.59 -7.85
CA TYR A 344 40.90 12.79 -9.09
C TYR A 344 42.09 13.04 -10.00
N LEU A 345 42.58 14.30 -10.07
CA LEU A 345 43.78 14.61 -10.84
C LEU A 345 45.02 13.96 -10.24
N ALA A 346 45.18 14.00 -8.92
CA ALA A 346 46.25 13.34 -8.20
C ALA A 346 46.24 11.81 -8.39
N GLU A 347 45.07 11.22 -8.53
CA GLU A 347 44.89 9.79 -8.82
C GLU A 347 45.03 9.43 -10.31
N GLY A 348 45.26 10.39 -11.19
CA GLY A 348 45.31 10.21 -12.64
C GLY A 348 43.96 9.98 -13.33
N LYS A 349 42.83 10.20 -12.62
CA LYS A 349 41.46 10.01 -13.12
C LYS A 349 40.96 11.28 -13.84
N VAL A 350 41.56 11.60 -15.00
CA VAL A 350 41.37 12.86 -15.73
C VAL A 350 39.87 13.11 -16.09
N GLU A 351 39.13 12.09 -16.54
CA GLU A 351 37.73 12.26 -16.91
C GLU A 351 36.86 12.58 -15.68
N ALA A 352 37.10 11.91 -14.55
CA ALA A 352 36.38 12.20 -13.32
C ALA A 352 36.69 13.62 -12.79
N CYS A 353 37.91 14.10 -12.97
CA CYS A 353 38.29 15.47 -12.69
C CYS A 353 37.49 16.47 -13.55
N LYS A 354 37.43 16.26 -14.89
CA LYS A 354 36.61 17.08 -15.78
C LYS A 354 35.14 17.10 -15.38
N GLU A 355 34.57 15.94 -15.06
CA GLU A 355 33.17 15.83 -14.66
C GLU A 355 32.90 16.54 -13.32
N SER A 356 33.83 16.52 -12.37
CA SER A 356 33.75 17.29 -11.13
C SER A 356 33.76 18.80 -11.39
N ILE A 357 34.63 19.28 -12.27
CA ILE A 357 34.64 20.71 -12.69
C ILE A 357 33.33 21.07 -13.42
N LYS A 358 32.82 20.19 -14.28
CA LYS A 358 31.53 20.39 -14.98
C LYS A 358 30.37 20.55 -13.99
N ASN A 359 30.36 19.86 -12.84
CA ASN A 359 29.36 20.03 -11.80
C ASN A 359 29.23 21.47 -11.31
N ILE A 360 30.33 22.25 -11.27
CA ILE A 360 30.32 23.65 -10.89
C ILE A 360 29.55 24.49 -11.92
N PHE A 361 29.76 24.21 -13.21
CA PHE A 361 29.02 24.91 -14.27
C PHE A 361 27.55 24.48 -14.31
N ILE A 362 27.29 23.19 -14.13
CA ILE A 362 25.92 22.64 -14.03
C ILE A 362 25.15 23.36 -12.93
N SER A 363 25.72 23.53 -11.76
CA SER A 363 25.05 24.20 -10.63
C SER A 363 24.68 25.68 -10.93
N LYS A 364 25.46 26.35 -11.76
CA LYS A 364 25.25 27.78 -12.10
C LYS A 364 24.32 28.01 -13.27
N TYR A 365 24.27 27.10 -14.24
CA TYR A 365 23.63 27.36 -15.52
C TYR A 365 22.58 26.33 -15.94
N GLU A 366 22.72 25.08 -15.52
CA GLU A 366 21.87 23.98 -16.02
C GLU A 366 20.87 23.48 -14.98
N ALA A 367 21.29 23.34 -13.72
CA ALA A 367 20.48 22.75 -12.66
C ALA A 367 19.47 23.73 -12.04
N ILE A 368 19.57 25.03 -12.36
CA ILE A 368 18.59 26.03 -11.92
C ILE A 368 17.27 25.77 -12.67
N PRO A 369 16.15 25.56 -11.96
CA PRO A 369 14.87 25.35 -12.61
C PRO A 369 14.47 26.49 -13.51
N LYS A 370 14.10 26.21 -14.76
CA LYS A 370 13.65 27.20 -15.75
C LYS A 370 12.24 27.72 -15.50
N ARG A 371 11.45 26.96 -14.76
CA ARG A 371 10.09 27.29 -14.34
C ARG A 371 10.04 27.30 -12.83
N ASP A 372 9.08 28.00 -12.28
CA ASP A 372 8.86 28.02 -10.84
C ASP A 372 8.42 26.65 -10.32
N PRO A 373 9.26 25.93 -9.52
CA PRO A 373 8.97 24.58 -9.06
C PRO A 373 7.75 24.53 -8.14
N PHE A 374 7.47 25.54 -7.35
CA PHE A 374 6.30 25.58 -6.49
C PHE A 374 5.00 25.65 -7.31
N THR A 375 4.96 26.53 -8.31
CA THR A 375 3.81 26.63 -9.22
C THR A 375 3.62 25.33 -10.02
N GLU A 376 4.68 24.74 -10.56
CA GLU A 376 4.61 23.45 -11.27
C GLU A 376 4.07 22.34 -10.33
N TYR A 377 4.58 22.25 -9.11
CA TYR A 377 4.10 21.28 -8.13
C TYR A 377 2.61 21.48 -7.79
N ARG A 378 2.15 22.73 -7.65
CA ARG A 378 0.73 23.04 -7.43
C ARG A 378 -0.16 22.55 -8.58
N HIS A 379 0.29 22.65 -9.81
CA HIS A 379 -0.43 22.10 -10.96
C HIS A 379 -0.50 20.57 -10.92
N ILE A 380 0.61 19.92 -10.54
CA ILE A 380 0.67 18.46 -10.34
C ILE A 380 -0.31 18.04 -9.25
N GLN A 381 -0.29 18.70 -8.11
CA GLN A 381 -1.14 18.41 -6.96
C GLN A 381 -2.64 18.54 -7.31
N LYS A 382 -3.04 19.60 -8.00
CA LYS A 382 -4.43 19.77 -8.47
C LYS A 382 -4.84 18.70 -9.48
N SER A 383 -3.92 18.26 -10.31
CA SER A 383 -4.15 17.18 -11.27
C SER A 383 -4.28 15.83 -10.54
N TRP A 384 -3.53 15.64 -9.47
CA TRP A 384 -3.61 14.47 -8.60
C TRP A 384 -4.98 14.39 -7.91
N GLU A 385 -5.45 15.46 -7.28
CA GLU A 385 -6.79 15.51 -6.68
C GLU A 385 -7.88 15.11 -7.69
N LYS A 386 -7.82 15.66 -8.91
CA LYS A 386 -8.76 15.31 -9.98
C LYS A 386 -8.69 13.82 -10.36
N LEU A 387 -7.50 13.22 -10.38
CA LEU A 387 -7.33 11.79 -10.64
C LEU A 387 -7.94 10.94 -9.51
N ILE A 388 -7.73 11.33 -8.28
CA ILE A 388 -8.29 10.66 -7.09
C ILE A 388 -9.82 10.73 -7.12
N ASP A 389 -10.39 11.92 -7.31
CA ASP A 389 -11.85 12.11 -7.39
C ASP A 389 -12.48 11.33 -8.55
N PHE A 390 -11.83 11.36 -9.72
CA PHE A 390 -12.26 10.58 -10.86
C PHE A 390 -12.29 9.09 -10.56
N THR A 391 -11.28 8.59 -9.86
CA THR A 391 -11.19 7.18 -9.47
C THR A 391 -12.29 6.78 -8.48
N ILE A 392 -12.65 7.66 -7.56
CA ILE A 392 -13.77 7.45 -6.64
C ILE A 392 -15.08 7.31 -7.43
N GLN A 393 -15.34 8.22 -8.39
CA GLN A 393 -16.55 8.22 -9.23
C GLN A 393 -16.63 6.99 -10.16
N ASN A 394 -15.49 6.44 -10.58
CA ASN A 394 -15.41 5.32 -11.51
C ASN A 394 -14.83 4.04 -10.85
N LYS A 395 -14.95 3.94 -9.52
CA LYS A 395 -14.29 2.93 -8.68
C LYS A 395 -14.49 1.51 -9.20
N MET A 396 -15.71 1.11 -9.52
CA MET A 396 -16.03 -0.26 -9.93
C MET A 396 -15.35 -0.66 -11.24
N GLU A 397 -15.26 0.24 -12.20
CA GLU A 397 -14.66 -0.01 -13.49
C GLU A 397 -13.13 -0.09 -13.39
N ILE A 398 -12.52 0.90 -12.73
CA ILE A 398 -11.05 0.97 -12.58
C ILE A 398 -10.54 -0.18 -11.69
N ARG A 399 -11.26 -0.52 -10.62
CA ARG A 399 -10.88 -1.61 -9.72
C ARG A 399 -10.88 -2.96 -10.43
N LYS A 400 -11.84 -3.24 -11.31
CA LYS A 400 -11.88 -4.48 -12.10
C LYS A 400 -10.61 -4.69 -12.93
N ILE A 401 -9.99 -3.63 -13.42
CA ILE A 401 -8.74 -3.72 -14.19
C ILE A 401 -7.61 -4.30 -13.33
N VAL A 402 -7.44 -3.80 -12.12
CA VAL A 402 -6.40 -4.28 -11.20
C VAL A 402 -6.73 -5.69 -10.68
N GLU A 403 -8.00 -5.96 -10.42
CA GLU A 403 -8.47 -7.27 -9.94
C GLU A 403 -8.31 -8.41 -10.95
N LYS A 404 -8.24 -8.15 -12.26
CA LYS A 404 -7.92 -9.17 -13.27
C LYS A 404 -6.57 -9.86 -12.98
N ASN A 405 -5.64 -9.14 -12.38
CA ASN A 405 -4.29 -9.59 -12.07
C ASN A 405 -4.10 -10.01 -10.60
N ASN A 406 -5.18 -10.41 -9.92
CA ASN A 406 -5.11 -10.98 -8.59
C ASN A 406 -4.63 -12.44 -8.68
N LEU A 407 -3.39 -12.70 -8.26
CA LEU A 407 -2.79 -14.04 -8.34
C LEU A 407 -3.34 -15.01 -7.29
N SER A 408 -3.81 -14.52 -6.16
CA SER A 408 -4.43 -15.37 -5.13
C SER A 408 -5.71 -16.05 -5.64
N ARG A 409 -6.33 -15.48 -6.68
CA ARG A 409 -7.49 -16.07 -7.35
C ARG A 409 -7.11 -17.22 -8.28
N ASN A 410 -5.87 -17.20 -8.83
CA ASN A 410 -5.39 -18.26 -9.72
C ASN A 410 -4.94 -19.51 -8.95
N GLU A 411 -4.60 -19.38 -7.66
CA GLU A 411 -4.27 -20.51 -6.79
C GLU A 411 -5.51 -21.19 -6.19
N ALA A 412 -6.59 -20.45 -6.01
CA ALA A 412 -7.91 -21.03 -5.76
C ALA A 412 -8.56 -21.29 -7.14
N ASN A 413 -8.78 -22.55 -7.50
CA ASN A 413 -9.60 -22.94 -8.64
C ASN A 413 -11.01 -22.32 -8.50
N ILE A 414 -11.16 -21.02 -8.83
CA ILE A 414 -12.43 -20.31 -8.84
C ILE A 414 -13.00 -20.53 -10.24
N ASP A 415 -14.04 -21.33 -10.33
CA ASP A 415 -14.85 -21.50 -11.51
C ASP A 415 -15.46 -20.13 -11.93
N GLU A 416 -15.79 -19.93 -13.20
CA GLU A 416 -16.47 -18.74 -13.73
C GLU A 416 -17.79 -18.43 -13.01
N THR A 417 -18.32 -19.39 -12.25
CA THR A 417 -19.54 -19.32 -11.42
C THR A 417 -19.32 -18.81 -9.99
N HIS A 418 -18.14 -18.30 -9.62
CA HIS A 418 -17.79 -17.83 -8.26
C HIS A 418 -17.66 -18.94 -7.20
N TYR A 419 -17.65 -20.21 -7.57
CA TYR A 419 -17.45 -21.32 -6.64
C TYR A 419 -15.97 -21.71 -6.52
N ARG A 420 -15.49 -21.83 -5.27
CA ARG A 420 -14.16 -22.37 -4.99
C ARG A 420 -14.21 -23.89 -4.97
N LYS A 421 -13.39 -24.55 -5.78
CA LYS A 421 -13.20 -26.00 -5.72
C LYS A 421 -12.34 -26.35 -4.51
N VAL A 422 -12.95 -27.07 -3.56
CA VAL A 422 -12.33 -27.50 -2.29
C VAL A 422 -12.63 -28.97 -2.12
N THR A 423 -11.64 -29.73 -1.67
CA THR A 423 -11.82 -31.16 -1.42
C THR A 423 -12.78 -31.42 -0.25
N LEU A 424 -13.34 -32.60 -0.19
CA LEU A 424 -14.24 -33.01 0.90
C LEU A 424 -13.53 -32.91 2.26
N GLU A 425 -12.29 -33.35 2.32
CA GLU A 425 -11.50 -33.34 3.57
C GLU A 425 -11.21 -31.91 4.03
N GLU A 426 -10.88 -30.99 3.10
CA GLU A 426 -10.68 -29.57 3.44
C GLU A 426 -11.96 -28.93 3.98
N LYS A 427 -13.14 -29.22 3.41
CA LYS A 427 -14.41 -28.72 3.93
C LYS A 427 -14.72 -29.26 5.34
N LYS A 428 -14.45 -30.54 5.58
CA LYS A 428 -14.59 -31.17 6.88
C LYS A 428 -13.70 -30.49 7.94
N GLU A 429 -12.43 -30.29 7.61
CA GLU A 429 -11.49 -29.58 8.49
C GLU A 429 -11.88 -28.12 8.75
N ILE A 430 -12.49 -27.45 7.77
CA ILE A 430 -13.05 -26.12 7.94
C ILE A 430 -14.20 -26.14 8.96
N LEU A 431 -15.15 -27.05 8.80
CA LEU A 431 -16.29 -27.20 9.73
C LEU A 431 -15.82 -27.51 11.17
N LYS A 432 -14.83 -28.37 11.34
CA LYS A 432 -14.23 -28.69 12.65
C LYS A 432 -13.71 -27.48 13.43
N ARG A 433 -13.24 -26.46 12.74
CA ARG A 433 -12.64 -25.25 13.35
C ARG A 433 -13.68 -24.23 13.81
N ILE A 434 -14.94 -24.45 13.49
CA ILE A 434 -16.03 -23.53 13.81
C ILE A 434 -16.69 -24.01 15.11
N ASP A 435 -16.76 -23.14 16.11
CA ASP A 435 -17.26 -23.46 17.46
C ASP A 435 -18.64 -24.08 17.44
N ASP A 436 -19.51 -23.65 16.55
CA ASP A 436 -20.88 -24.13 16.41
C ASP A 436 -20.99 -25.62 16.00
N PHE A 437 -19.92 -26.19 15.44
CA PHE A 437 -19.87 -27.58 14.97
C PHE A 437 -19.05 -28.52 15.87
N GLN A 438 -18.57 -28.06 17.01
CA GLN A 438 -17.76 -28.88 17.93
C GLN A 438 -18.52 -30.10 18.51
N SER A 439 -19.85 -30.05 18.56
CA SER A 439 -20.69 -31.17 19.01
C SER A 439 -20.90 -32.26 17.97
N PHE A 440 -20.47 -32.01 16.70
CA PHE A 440 -20.65 -32.96 15.60
C PHE A 440 -19.49 -33.96 15.54
N THR A 441 -19.80 -35.21 15.22
CA THR A 441 -18.77 -36.24 14.98
C THR A 441 -18.12 -36.06 13.62
N ASP A 442 -16.96 -36.68 13.38
CA ASP A 442 -16.27 -36.65 12.10
C ASP A 442 -17.12 -37.14 10.93
N GLU A 443 -17.96 -38.18 11.16
CA GLU A 443 -18.89 -38.72 10.15
C GLU A 443 -20.02 -37.74 9.84
N GLU A 444 -20.54 -37.04 10.85
CA GLU A 444 -21.58 -36.02 10.68
C GLU A 444 -21.04 -34.79 9.93
N LEU A 445 -19.81 -34.35 10.25
CA LEU A 445 -19.14 -33.28 9.57
C LEU A 445 -18.84 -33.62 8.09
N GLU A 446 -18.50 -34.88 7.81
CA GLU A 446 -18.30 -35.34 6.45
C GLU A 446 -19.60 -35.28 5.63
N LYS A 447 -20.74 -35.65 6.18
CA LYS A 447 -22.06 -35.54 5.53
C LYS A 447 -22.42 -34.09 5.27
N LEU A 448 -22.15 -33.16 6.21
CA LEU A 448 -22.35 -31.72 6.01
C LEU A 448 -21.41 -31.16 4.96
N ALA A 449 -20.14 -31.60 4.94
CA ALA A 449 -19.17 -31.21 3.93
C ALA A 449 -19.55 -31.68 2.52
N GLN A 450 -20.16 -32.87 2.39
CA GLN A 450 -20.64 -33.40 1.10
C GLN A 450 -21.71 -32.51 0.46
N ILE A 451 -22.63 -31.96 1.23
CA ILE A 451 -23.73 -31.11 0.77
C ILE A 451 -23.39 -29.62 0.73
N SER A 452 -22.20 -29.24 1.20
CA SER A 452 -21.78 -27.84 1.23
C SER A 452 -20.94 -27.45 0.01
N ARG A 453 -20.96 -26.18 -0.32
CA ARG A 453 -20.10 -25.58 -1.34
C ARG A 453 -19.53 -24.25 -0.87
N ILE A 454 -18.35 -23.88 -1.32
CA ILE A 454 -17.74 -22.60 -0.98
C ILE A 454 -17.95 -21.63 -2.13
N LYS A 455 -18.56 -20.49 -1.83
CA LYS A 455 -18.75 -19.39 -2.79
C LYS A 455 -18.05 -18.13 -2.29
N VAL A 456 -17.50 -17.37 -3.23
CA VAL A 456 -16.80 -16.13 -2.95
C VAL A 456 -17.61 -14.95 -3.46
N TYR A 457 -17.55 -13.84 -2.71
CA TYR A 457 -18.23 -12.59 -3.04
C TYR A 457 -17.23 -11.43 -2.94
N LYS A 458 -17.38 -10.47 -3.83
CA LYS A 458 -16.58 -9.25 -3.84
C LYS A 458 -17.21 -8.21 -2.91
N GLU A 459 -16.44 -7.20 -2.54
CA GLU A 459 -16.95 -6.03 -1.82
C GLU A 459 -18.15 -5.43 -2.56
N ASP A 460 -19.17 -5.05 -1.79
CA ASP A 460 -20.47 -4.54 -2.25
C ASP A 460 -21.33 -5.53 -3.06
N GLU A 461 -20.89 -6.78 -3.22
CA GLU A 461 -21.71 -7.80 -3.88
C GLU A 461 -22.83 -8.29 -2.95
N ILE A 462 -24.06 -8.30 -3.50
CA ILE A 462 -25.24 -8.78 -2.76
C ILE A 462 -25.17 -10.30 -2.64
N ILE A 463 -25.31 -10.79 -1.42
CA ILE A 463 -25.33 -12.22 -1.11
C ILE A 463 -26.75 -12.77 -1.23
N PHE A 464 -27.72 -12.06 -0.67
CA PHE A 464 -29.15 -12.30 -0.84
C PHE A 464 -29.96 -11.03 -0.56
N ARG A 465 -31.18 -10.99 -1.07
CA ARG A 465 -32.13 -9.88 -0.89
C ARG A 465 -33.31 -10.27 -0.02
N GLU A 466 -33.87 -9.29 0.69
CA GLU A 466 -35.13 -9.45 1.43
C GLU A 466 -36.23 -9.95 0.49
N GLY A 467 -36.96 -10.99 0.93
CA GLY A 467 -38.07 -11.59 0.18
C GLY A 467 -37.66 -12.67 -0.84
N GLU A 468 -36.36 -12.88 -1.12
CA GLU A 468 -35.92 -13.98 -1.98
C GLU A 468 -36.37 -15.35 -1.40
N LYS A 469 -36.84 -16.24 -2.30
CA LYS A 469 -37.43 -17.53 -1.92
C LYS A 469 -36.43 -18.69 -1.88
N GLU A 470 -35.27 -18.53 -2.51
CA GLU A 470 -34.19 -19.51 -2.46
C GLU A 470 -33.37 -19.26 -1.19
N SER A 471 -33.53 -20.12 -0.20
CA SER A 471 -32.87 -19.95 1.07
C SER A 471 -31.69 -20.90 1.23
N SER A 472 -30.65 -20.40 1.86
CA SER A 472 -29.43 -21.14 2.17
C SER A 472 -28.94 -20.76 3.56
N PHE A 473 -28.21 -21.68 4.18
CA PHE A 473 -27.45 -21.44 5.38
C PHE A 473 -26.01 -21.08 5.01
N TYR A 474 -25.50 -20.03 5.58
CA TYR A 474 -24.19 -19.49 5.28
C TYR A 474 -23.29 -19.49 6.51
N ILE A 475 -22.06 -19.90 6.32
CA ILE A 475 -20.99 -19.79 7.32
C ILE A 475 -19.90 -18.90 6.72
N ILE A 476 -19.51 -17.85 7.44
CA ILE A 476 -18.51 -16.92 6.96
C ILE A 476 -17.13 -17.47 7.28
N LEU A 477 -16.40 -17.90 6.25
CA LEU A 477 -15.05 -18.41 6.37
C LEU A 477 -14.01 -17.29 6.42
N LYS A 478 -14.25 -16.23 5.63
CA LYS A 478 -13.36 -15.07 5.53
C LYS A 478 -14.16 -13.81 5.23
N GLY A 479 -13.70 -12.68 5.80
CA GLY A 479 -14.28 -11.36 5.55
C GLY A 479 -15.47 -11.05 6.44
N CYS A 480 -16.18 -9.97 6.09
CA CYS A 480 -17.31 -9.44 6.84
C CYS A 480 -18.47 -9.07 5.93
N ILE A 481 -19.69 -9.26 6.43
CA ILE A 481 -20.95 -9.04 5.74
C ILE A 481 -21.73 -7.95 6.47
N SER A 482 -22.32 -7.01 5.72
CA SER A 482 -23.32 -6.05 6.21
C SER A 482 -24.72 -6.63 6.01
N VAL A 483 -25.51 -6.63 7.09
CA VAL A 483 -26.94 -6.96 7.06
C VAL A 483 -27.72 -5.66 7.18
N PHE A 484 -28.65 -5.39 6.23
CA PHE A 484 -29.30 -4.12 6.13
C PHE A 484 -30.75 -4.21 5.60
N LYS A 485 -31.52 -3.16 5.80
CA LYS A 485 -32.84 -2.93 5.18
C LYS A 485 -32.89 -1.59 4.49
N TYR A 486 -33.80 -1.43 3.55
CA TYR A 486 -34.12 -0.12 2.97
C TYR A 486 -35.27 0.55 3.77
N ASN A 487 -35.15 1.84 4.05
CA ASN A 487 -36.24 2.64 4.58
C ASN A 487 -37.22 3.08 3.47
N GLU A 488 -38.26 3.81 3.85
CA GLU A 488 -39.27 4.34 2.90
C GLU A 488 -38.66 5.31 1.86
N ARG A 489 -37.48 5.87 2.12
CA ARG A 489 -36.74 6.75 1.20
C ARG A 489 -35.71 6.00 0.35
N ASN A 490 -35.73 4.66 0.39
CA ASN A 490 -34.77 3.80 -0.30
C ASN A 490 -33.29 3.99 0.12
N GLU A 491 -33.06 4.42 1.38
CA GLU A 491 -31.74 4.54 2.00
C GLU A 491 -31.41 3.26 2.78
N GLU A 492 -30.17 2.81 2.72
CA GLU A 492 -29.72 1.63 3.46
C GLU A 492 -29.62 1.89 4.95
N ILE A 493 -30.35 1.14 5.77
CA ILE A 493 -30.20 1.09 7.22
C ILE A 493 -29.46 -0.17 7.60
N VAL A 494 -28.21 -0.03 8.06
CA VAL A 494 -27.38 -1.15 8.52
C VAL A 494 -27.91 -1.63 9.87
N LEU A 495 -28.33 -2.90 9.91
CA LEU A 495 -28.83 -3.56 11.12
C LEU A 495 -27.71 -4.24 11.90
N GLY A 496 -26.66 -4.67 11.21
CA GLY A 496 -25.54 -5.34 11.85
C GLY A 496 -24.43 -5.76 10.88
N LYS A 497 -23.34 -6.23 11.47
CA LYS A 497 -22.19 -6.78 10.78
C LYS A 497 -21.91 -8.19 11.31
N ILE A 498 -21.63 -9.14 10.41
CA ILE A 498 -21.27 -10.52 10.74
C ILE A 498 -19.92 -10.80 10.06
N CYS A 499 -18.94 -11.28 10.81
CA CYS A 499 -17.58 -11.54 10.31
C CYS A 499 -17.23 -13.02 10.38
N SER A 500 -16.00 -13.37 9.98
CA SER A 500 -15.47 -14.75 9.97
C SER A 500 -15.80 -15.51 11.26
N GLY A 501 -16.23 -16.77 11.12
CA GLY A 501 -16.79 -17.62 12.18
C GLY A 501 -18.28 -17.40 12.46
N GLY A 502 -18.89 -16.34 11.93
CA GLY A 502 -20.31 -16.07 12.06
C GLY A 502 -21.17 -16.88 11.09
N VAL A 503 -22.44 -17.04 11.45
CA VAL A 503 -23.44 -17.76 10.64
C VAL A 503 -24.62 -16.86 10.31
N MET A 504 -25.31 -17.12 9.21
CA MET A 504 -26.54 -16.44 8.81
C MET A 504 -27.42 -17.34 7.94
N GLY A 505 -28.69 -16.93 7.76
CA GLY A 505 -29.66 -17.68 6.97
C GLY A 505 -30.47 -18.71 7.78
N GLU A 506 -30.26 -18.81 9.08
CA GLU A 506 -31.01 -19.74 9.96
C GLU A 506 -32.52 -19.49 9.94
N THR A 507 -32.96 -18.24 9.83
CA THR A 507 -34.38 -17.90 9.73
C THR A 507 -34.99 -18.32 8.40
N ALA A 508 -34.23 -18.24 7.32
CA ALA A 508 -34.70 -18.60 6.00
C ALA A 508 -34.94 -20.10 5.83
N ILE A 509 -34.20 -20.93 6.55
CA ILE A 509 -34.40 -22.39 6.57
C ILE A 509 -35.78 -22.75 7.15
N VAL A 510 -36.25 -21.99 8.14
CA VAL A 510 -37.55 -22.22 8.77
C VAL A 510 -38.69 -21.59 7.97
N ASN A 511 -38.50 -20.36 7.51
CA ASN A 511 -39.59 -19.53 6.94
C ASN A 511 -39.53 -19.38 5.39
N LYS A 512 -38.54 -19.96 4.73
CA LYS A 512 -38.37 -19.98 3.26
C LYS A 512 -38.11 -18.62 2.59
N ASN A 513 -37.96 -17.52 3.34
CA ASN A 513 -37.67 -16.19 2.82
C ASN A 513 -36.65 -15.49 3.72
N TYR A 514 -35.82 -14.62 3.12
CA TYR A 514 -34.96 -13.71 3.89
C TYR A 514 -35.75 -12.47 4.34
N TYR A 515 -35.51 -12.03 5.58
CA TYR A 515 -36.15 -10.83 6.16
C TYR A 515 -35.30 -9.57 6.08
N VAL A 516 -34.09 -9.69 5.56
CA VAL A 516 -33.09 -8.63 5.44
C VAL A 516 -32.28 -8.83 4.16
N ASN A 517 -31.58 -7.79 3.75
CA ASN A 517 -30.57 -7.89 2.70
C ASN A 517 -29.20 -8.18 3.33
N ALA A 518 -28.33 -8.86 2.60
CA ALA A 518 -26.94 -9.07 2.98
C ALA A 518 -26.02 -8.75 1.82
N LYS A 519 -24.94 -7.99 2.09
CA LYS A 519 -23.89 -7.68 1.13
C LYS A 519 -22.50 -7.86 1.74
N ALA A 520 -21.54 -8.21 0.91
CA ALA A 520 -20.15 -8.31 1.28
C ALA A 520 -19.55 -6.90 1.53
N MET A 521 -18.90 -6.70 2.67
CA MET A 521 -18.23 -5.42 3.00
C MET A 521 -16.80 -5.37 2.45
N GLU A 522 -16.27 -6.52 2.07
CA GLU A 522 -14.93 -6.79 1.55
C GLU A 522 -14.99 -8.09 0.76
N PHE A 523 -13.85 -8.65 0.35
CA PHE A 523 -13.82 -10.01 -0.19
C PHE A 523 -14.28 -11.02 0.88
N VAL A 524 -15.34 -11.78 0.58
CA VAL A 524 -15.97 -12.73 1.52
C VAL A 524 -15.95 -14.13 0.93
N GLU A 525 -15.53 -15.11 1.74
CA GLU A 525 -15.71 -16.55 1.44
C GLU A 525 -16.81 -17.12 2.33
N LEU A 526 -17.79 -17.75 1.72
CA LEU A 526 -18.92 -18.38 2.41
C LEU A 526 -18.95 -19.87 2.12
N LEU A 527 -19.08 -20.68 3.17
CA LEU A 527 -19.54 -22.05 3.02
C LEU A 527 -21.07 -22.00 3.03
N ILE A 528 -21.68 -22.57 1.99
CA ILE A 528 -23.12 -22.48 1.72
C ILE A 528 -23.69 -23.90 1.76
N ILE A 529 -24.81 -24.05 2.47
CA ILE A 529 -25.64 -25.27 2.45
C ILE A 529 -27.05 -24.85 2.06
N GLU A 530 -27.54 -25.35 0.96
CA GLU A 530 -28.90 -25.02 0.49
C GLU A 530 -29.94 -25.69 1.38
N GLN A 531 -31.06 -25.00 1.57
CA GLN A 531 -32.18 -25.46 2.41
C GLN A 531 -32.66 -26.87 2.02
N VAL A 532 -32.82 -27.12 0.73
CA VAL A 532 -33.27 -28.42 0.22
C VAL A 532 -32.34 -29.55 0.66
N GLN A 533 -31.04 -29.31 0.65
CA GLN A 533 -30.02 -30.30 1.07
C GLN A 533 -30.04 -30.52 2.57
N ILE A 534 -30.28 -29.47 3.38
CA ILE A 534 -30.45 -29.58 4.82
C ILE A 534 -31.74 -30.37 5.13
N GLU A 535 -32.85 -30.08 4.47
CA GLU A 535 -34.12 -30.79 4.66
C GLU A 535 -33.99 -32.29 4.31
N GLU A 536 -33.26 -32.62 3.26
CA GLU A 536 -32.99 -34.02 2.90
C GLU A 536 -32.10 -34.74 3.93
N LEU A 537 -31.09 -34.04 4.44
CA LEU A 537 -30.18 -34.59 5.45
C LEU A 537 -30.92 -34.84 6.78
N ILE A 538 -31.76 -33.90 7.21
CA ILE A 538 -32.60 -33.98 8.39
C ILE A 538 -33.53 -35.21 8.32
N LYS A 539 -34.10 -35.52 7.17
CA LYS A 539 -34.96 -36.71 6.96
C LYS A 539 -34.18 -38.01 7.01
N LYS A 540 -32.91 -38.01 6.67
CA LYS A 540 -32.06 -39.21 6.61
C LYS A 540 -31.28 -39.48 7.88
N ASP A 541 -30.96 -38.45 8.66
CA ASP A 541 -30.11 -38.55 9.85
C ASP A 541 -30.68 -37.71 11.01
N LEU A 542 -31.37 -38.36 11.92
CA LEU A 542 -32.02 -37.69 13.04
C LEU A 542 -30.99 -37.07 14.03
N GLY A 543 -29.80 -37.67 14.14
CA GLY A 543 -28.73 -37.14 15.00
C GLY A 543 -28.25 -35.79 14.54
N ILE A 544 -27.93 -35.64 13.25
CA ILE A 544 -27.56 -34.38 12.63
C ILE A 544 -28.72 -33.37 12.71
N ALA A 545 -29.96 -33.82 12.48
CA ALA A 545 -31.14 -32.99 12.55
C ALA A 545 -31.27 -32.28 13.92
N VAL A 546 -31.17 -33.04 15.01
CA VAL A 546 -31.28 -32.50 16.37
C VAL A 546 -30.18 -31.49 16.66
N LYS A 547 -28.93 -31.78 16.30
CA LYS A 547 -27.81 -30.87 16.53
C LYS A 547 -27.91 -29.58 15.72
N LEU A 548 -28.34 -29.66 14.45
CA LEU A 548 -28.57 -28.46 13.61
C LEU A 548 -29.71 -27.60 14.17
N LEU A 549 -30.82 -28.21 14.56
CA LEU A 549 -31.93 -27.48 15.13
C LEU A 549 -31.56 -26.81 16.46
N GLN A 550 -30.81 -27.49 17.31
CA GLN A 550 -30.32 -26.93 18.57
C GLN A 550 -29.42 -25.71 18.29
N MET A 551 -28.45 -25.85 17.39
CA MET A 551 -27.58 -24.72 16.95
C MET A 551 -28.40 -23.53 16.44
N PHE A 552 -29.44 -23.76 15.61
CA PHE A 552 -30.31 -22.69 15.12
C PHE A 552 -31.10 -22.00 16.22
N VAL A 553 -31.65 -22.78 17.17
CA VAL A 553 -32.37 -22.23 18.33
C VAL A 553 -31.44 -21.38 19.19
N ASP A 554 -30.23 -21.84 19.48
CA ASP A 554 -29.25 -21.09 20.27
C ASP A 554 -28.88 -19.77 19.59
N LYS A 555 -28.65 -19.79 18.28
CA LYS A 555 -28.36 -18.56 17.50
C LYS A 555 -29.53 -17.57 17.46
N LEU A 556 -30.75 -18.06 17.28
CA LEU A 556 -31.95 -17.22 17.27
C LEU A 556 -32.21 -16.62 18.66
N SER A 557 -32.01 -17.39 19.72
CA SER A 557 -32.14 -16.94 21.11
C SER A 557 -31.14 -15.83 21.41
N PHE A 558 -29.87 -16.00 21.03
CA PHE A 558 -28.85 -14.97 21.19
C PHE A 558 -29.15 -13.69 20.41
N LYS A 559 -29.61 -13.83 19.17
CA LYS A 559 -30.00 -12.65 18.35
C LYS A 559 -31.21 -11.92 18.96
N LEU A 560 -32.19 -12.65 19.47
CA LEU A 560 -33.37 -12.08 20.13
C LEU A 560 -32.99 -11.32 21.41
N GLU A 561 -32.15 -11.91 22.24
CA GLU A 561 -31.65 -11.27 23.47
C GLU A 561 -30.93 -9.95 23.16
N LYS A 562 -30.03 -9.98 22.17
CA LYS A 562 -29.30 -8.78 21.71
C LYS A 562 -30.25 -7.70 21.18
N THR A 563 -31.26 -8.09 20.41
CA THR A 563 -32.25 -7.17 19.86
C THR A 563 -33.11 -6.55 20.96
N ASN A 564 -33.56 -7.34 21.93
CA ASN A 564 -34.32 -6.87 23.09
C ASN A 564 -33.51 -5.86 23.91
N LYS A 565 -32.22 -6.11 24.11
CA LYS A 565 -31.34 -5.17 24.80
C LYS A 565 -31.20 -3.84 24.06
N LEU A 566 -30.95 -3.87 22.75
CA LEU A 566 -30.90 -2.66 21.92
C LEU A 566 -32.21 -1.87 21.93
N TYR A 567 -33.34 -2.58 21.89
CA TYR A 567 -34.66 -1.96 21.95
C TYR A 567 -34.94 -1.31 23.31
N ALA A 568 -34.55 -1.95 24.41
CA ALA A 568 -34.66 -1.40 25.76
C ALA A 568 -33.78 -0.13 25.90
N ASP A 569 -32.56 -0.16 25.40
CA ASP A 569 -31.66 1.01 25.38
C ASP A 569 -32.24 2.16 24.56
N TYR A 570 -32.83 1.87 23.41
CA TYR A 570 -33.50 2.87 22.57
C TYR A 570 -34.70 3.52 23.29
N ILE A 571 -35.57 2.73 23.95
CA ILE A 571 -36.70 3.26 24.75
C ILE A 571 -36.18 4.17 25.86
N LEU A 572 -35.14 3.78 26.59
CA LEU A 572 -34.55 4.56 27.67
C LEU A 572 -33.97 5.89 27.16
N GLN A 573 -33.32 5.89 25.99
CA GLN A 573 -32.80 7.12 25.37
C GLN A 573 -33.93 8.05 24.92
N THR A 574 -34.98 7.51 24.30
CA THR A 574 -36.14 8.28 23.81
C THR A 574 -36.91 8.89 24.98
N SER A 575 -37.09 8.13 26.07
CA SER A 575 -37.78 8.62 27.29
C SER A 575 -36.98 9.74 27.99
N ARG A 576 -35.65 9.70 27.92
CA ARG A 576 -34.80 10.78 28.47
C ARG A 576 -34.90 12.07 27.63
N LEU A 577 -35.03 11.96 26.32
CA LEU A 577 -35.20 13.12 25.43
C LEU A 577 -36.59 13.77 25.60
N GLN A 578 -37.63 12.97 25.82
CA GLN A 578 -38.99 13.49 26.08
C GLN A 578 -39.18 14.15 27.45
N ASN A 579 -38.28 13.86 28.42
CA ASN A 579 -38.30 14.49 29.74
C ASN A 579 -37.35 15.71 29.84
N MET A 580 -36.71 16.13 28.76
CA MET A 580 -35.85 17.32 28.67
C MET A 580 -36.49 18.50 27.95
N ASP A 581 -37.73 18.33 27.41
CA ASP A 581 -38.63 19.39 26.93
C ASP A 581 -39.68 19.68 28.03
#